data_92a32c11f5c8d41702d204a5b486b8de
#
_entry.id   92a32c11f5c8d41702d204a5b486b8de
#
_cell.length_a   1.000
_cell.length_b   1.000
_cell.length_c   1.000
_cell.angle_alpha   90.00
_cell.angle_beta   90.00
_cell.angle_gamma   90.00
#
_symmetry.space_group_name_H-M   'P 1'
#
loop_
_entity.id
_entity.type
_entity.pdbx_description
1 polymer ?
#
loop_
_entity_poly.entity_id
_entity_poly.type
_entity_poly.pdbx_seq_one_letter_code
_entity_poly.pdbx_strand_id
1 'polypeptide(L)'
;MFYEELENDRYIEIWNLVFSQYNSQEGVAREDYKELPQKNIDTGMGLERITSIIQGGETNFDTDFFLPIIHEVEKLANVSYQENKMAYRVIAYHNEQLFLKFSSKHIHDLHYQIMLHQQVQMLQSGYDQQ
;
A
#
# COMPACT_ATOMS: atom_id res chain seq x y z
N MET A 1 -10.82 21.25 -20.24
CA MET A 1 -9.82 20.76 -21.21
C MET A 1 -8.65 19.99 -20.56
N PHE A 2 -8.58 19.88 -19.24
CA PHE A 2 -7.51 19.17 -18.54
C PHE A 2 -7.92 17.84 -17.89
N TYR A 3 -9.23 17.54 -17.80
CA TYR A 3 -9.71 16.37 -17.07
C TYR A 3 -9.66 15.07 -17.88
N GLU A 4 -9.86 15.10 -19.19
CA GLU A 4 -9.85 13.90 -20.04
C GLU A 4 -8.43 13.32 -20.26
N GLU A 5 -7.38 14.12 -20.08
CA GLU A 5 -5.99 13.66 -20.22
C GLU A 5 -5.42 13.01 -18.97
N LEU A 6 -6.06 13.19 -17.81
CA LEU A 6 -5.58 12.66 -16.52
C LEU A 6 -6.08 11.24 -16.21
N GLU A 7 -7.14 10.79 -16.88
CA GLU A 7 -7.70 9.44 -16.72
C GLU A 7 -7.00 8.41 -17.62
N ASN A 8 -5.69 8.31 -17.53
CA ASN A 8 -4.94 7.27 -18.22
C ASN A 8 -3.84 6.70 -17.32
N ASP A 9 -3.38 5.49 -17.65
CA ASP A 9 -2.40 4.71 -16.90
C ASP A 9 -1.01 5.38 -16.77
N ARG A 10 -0.81 6.54 -17.43
CA ARG A 10 0.43 7.31 -17.36
C ARG A 10 0.49 8.24 -16.14
N TYR A 11 -0.66 8.48 -15.48
CA TYR A 11 -0.75 9.36 -14.31
C TYR A 11 -1.13 8.56 -13.09
N ILE A 12 -0.42 8.78 -12.00
CA ILE A 12 -0.68 8.18 -10.71
C ILE A 12 -1.02 9.29 -9.72
N GLU A 13 -2.18 9.17 -9.08
CA GLU A 13 -2.57 10.08 -8.03
C GLU A 13 -1.65 9.88 -6.81
N ILE A 14 -1.02 10.96 -6.37
CA ILE A 14 -0.15 10.97 -5.18
C ILE A 14 -0.76 11.71 -4.01
N TRP A 15 -1.64 12.65 -4.27
CA TRP A 15 -2.26 13.49 -3.25
C TRP A 15 -3.70 13.82 -3.63
N ASN A 16 -4.64 13.57 -2.71
CA ASN A 16 -6.05 13.88 -2.88
C ASN A 16 -6.48 14.99 -1.91
N LEU A 17 -7.28 15.93 -2.40
CA LEU A 17 -7.91 16.99 -1.62
C LEU A 17 -9.42 16.86 -1.74
N VAL A 18 -10.10 16.69 -0.61
CA VAL A 18 -11.56 16.53 -0.54
C VAL A 18 -12.18 17.73 0.15
N PHE A 19 -13.13 18.36 -0.52
CA PHE A 19 -13.89 19.50 0.02
C PHE A 19 -15.24 19.00 0.52
N SER A 20 -15.44 19.01 1.83
CA SER A 20 -16.70 18.62 2.46
C SER A 20 -17.52 19.89 2.73
N GLN A 21 -18.58 20.08 1.95
CA GLN A 21 -19.45 21.27 2.01
C GLN A 21 -20.89 20.94 2.36
N TYR A 22 -21.34 19.73 2.07
CA TYR A 22 -22.73 19.32 2.18
C TYR A 22 -22.88 18.06 3.03
N ASN A 23 -24.02 17.96 3.71
CA ASN A 23 -24.41 16.76 4.45
C ASN A 23 -25.31 15.90 3.56
N SER A 24 -24.80 14.72 3.17
CA SER A 24 -25.58 13.76 2.42
C SER A 24 -26.56 13.02 3.34
N GLN A 25 -27.80 12.83 2.88
CA GLN A 25 -28.83 12.08 3.59
C GLN A 25 -29.40 11.02 2.65
N GLU A 26 -29.60 9.81 3.15
CA GLU A 26 -30.21 8.73 2.39
C GLU A 26 -31.64 9.10 1.99
N GLY A 27 -31.99 8.89 0.71
CA GLY A 27 -33.30 9.22 0.16
C GLY A 27 -33.52 10.69 -0.21
N VAL A 28 -32.53 11.56 -0.04
CA VAL A 28 -32.59 12.97 -0.45
C VAL A 28 -31.84 13.16 -1.76
N ALA A 29 -32.40 13.93 -2.69
CA ALA A 29 -31.73 14.26 -3.94
C ALA A 29 -30.49 15.17 -3.67
N ARG A 30 -29.47 15.02 -4.50
CA ARG A 30 -28.19 15.73 -4.29
C ARG A 30 -28.32 17.25 -4.27
N GLU A 31 -29.30 17.77 -5.02
CA GLU A 31 -29.60 19.19 -5.12
C GLU A 31 -30.20 19.75 -3.81
N ASP A 32 -30.79 18.85 -3.00
CA ASP A 32 -31.45 19.20 -1.72
C ASP A 32 -30.54 19.01 -0.50
N TYR A 33 -29.27 18.67 -0.69
CA TYR A 33 -28.32 18.51 0.41
C TYR A 33 -28.10 19.85 1.13
N LYS A 34 -28.17 19.82 2.45
CA LYS A 34 -27.93 21.01 3.28
C LYS A 34 -26.44 21.26 3.41
N GLU A 35 -26.06 22.53 3.33
CA GLU A 35 -24.69 22.92 3.62
C GLU A 35 -24.32 22.59 5.09
N LEU A 36 -23.06 22.16 5.27
CA LEU A 36 -22.50 21.98 6.59
C LEU A 36 -22.34 23.34 7.29
N PRO A 37 -22.51 23.40 8.61
CA PRO A 37 -22.30 24.64 9.39
C PRO A 37 -20.86 25.16 9.22
N GLN A 38 -19.92 24.27 9.01
CA GLN A 38 -18.52 24.55 8.73
C GLN A 38 -18.07 23.74 7.54
N LYS A 39 -17.46 24.41 6.56
CA LYS A 39 -16.84 23.77 5.41
C LYS A 39 -15.47 23.25 5.82
N ASN A 40 -15.16 22.02 5.44
CA ASN A 40 -13.93 21.34 5.79
C ASN A 40 -13.17 20.93 4.52
N ILE A 41 -11.85 20.88 4.66
CA ILE A 41 -10.96 20.30 3.65
C ILE A 41 -10.27 19.13 4.33
N ASP A 42 -10.38 17.97 3.71
CA ASP A 42 -9.64 16.76 4.09
C ASP A 42 -8.59 16.45 3.02
N THR A 43 -7.52 15.77 3.41
CA THR A 43 -6.44 15.47 2.49
C THR A 43 -5.86 14.10 2.79
N GLY A 44 -5.54 13.36 1.72
CA GLY A 44 -4.87 12.07 1.80
C GLY A 44 -3.74 11.97 0.80
N MET A 45 -2.59 11.48 1.25
CA MET A 45 -1.41 11.28 0.42
C MET A 45 -0.87 9.87 0.63
N GLY A 46 -0.58 9.15 -0.47
CA GLY A 46 0.06 7.83 -0.41
C GLY A 46 1.54 7.97 -0.04
N LEU A 47 1.90 7.55 1.17
CA LEU A 47 3.29 7.65 1.64
C LEU A 47 4.24 6.85 0.74
N GLU A 48 3.86 5.64 0.39
CA GLU A 48 4.64 4.75 -0.47
C GLU A 48 4.84 5.33 -1.88
N ARG A 49 3.78 5.96 -2.41
CA ARG A 49 3.82 6.60 -3.74
C ARG A 49 4.76 7.79 -3.76
N ILE A 50 4.64 8.70 -2.79
CA ILE A 50 5.50 9.87 -2.73
C ILE A 50 6.95 9.47 -2.46
N THR A 51 7.19 8.45 -1.63
CA THR A 51 8.52 7.94 -1.36
C THR A 51 9.17 7.36 -2.61
N SER A 52 8.43 6.56 -3.41
CA SER A 52 8.98 6.02 -4.65
C SER A 52 9.39 7.11 -5.65
N ILE A 53 8.62 8.19 -5.72
CA ILE A 53 8.95 9.34 -6.57
C ILE A 53 10.21 10.06 -6.08
N ILE A 54 10.31 10.33 -4.77
CA ILE A 54 11.46 11.05 -4.19
C ILE A 54 12.74 10.22 -4.31
N GLN A 55 12.65 8.90 -4.14
CA GLN A 55 13.79 7.98 -4.25
C GLN A 55 14.10 7.56 -5.69
N GLY A 56 13.26 7.92 -6.66
CA GLY A 56 13.43 7.55 -8.06
C GLY A 56 13.21 6.06 -8.32
N GLY A 57 12.40 5.39 -7.51
CA GLY A 57 12.02 3.99 -7.68
C GLY A 57 11.04 3.82 -8.86
N GLU A 58 11.17 2.72 -9.61
CA GLU A 58 10.23 2.39 -10.69
C GLU A 58 8.86 2.01 -10.14
N THR A 59 8.83 1.42 -8.95
CA THR A 59 7.61 1.04 -8.22
C THR A 59 7.74 1.37 -6.74
N ASN A 60 6.62 1.34 -6.01
CA ASN A 60 6.61 1.53 -4.56
C ASN A 60 7.51 0.51 -3.82
N PHE A 61 7.68 -0.68 -4.41
CA PHE A 61 8.48 -1.76 -3.84
C PHE A 61 9.99 -1.55 -3.97
N ASP A 62 10.43 -0.60 -4.80
CA ASP A 62 11.84 -0.26 -5.00
C ASP A 62 12.32 0.84 -4.03
N THR A 63 11.68 0.94 -2.88
CA THR A 63 11.94 1.95 -1.85
C THR A 63 12.51 1.33 -0.58
N ASP A 64 13.07 2.16 0.29
CA ASP A 64 13.57 1.76 1.60
C ASP A 64 12.48 1.24 2.57
N PHE A 65 11.20 1.42 2.24
CA PHE A 65 10.09 0.79 2.95
C PHE A 65 10.00 -0.72 2.71
N PHE A 66 10.17 -1.16 1.46
CA PHE A 66 9.92 -2.54 1.07
C PHE A 66 11.18 -3.34 0.79
N LEU A 67 12.25 -2.72 0.28
CA LEU A 67 13.48 -3.42 -0.06
C LEU A 67 14.10 -4.21 1.11
N PRO A 68 14.13 -3.71 2.36
CA PRO A 68 14.63 -4.49 3.49
C PRO A 68 13.83 -5.77 3.73
N ILE A 69 12.51 -5.73 3.59
CA ILE A 69 11.63 -6.89 3.73
C ILE A 69 11.88 -7.88 2.60
N ILE A 70 11.94 -7.39 1.36
CA ILE A 70 12.21 -8.20 0.18
C ILE A 70 13.55 -8.92 0.31
N HIS A 71 14.60 -8.22 0.71
CA HIS A 71 15.93 -8.81 0.89
C HIS A 71 15.97 -9.87 2.01
N GLU A 72 15.18 -9.68 3.07
CA GLU A 72 15.10 -10.69 4.11
C GLU A 72 14.36 -11.94 3.64
N VAL A 73 13.29 -11.77 2.85
CA VAL A 73 12.58 -12.89 2.21
C VAL A 73 13.51 -13.63 1.23
N GLU A 74 14.33 -12.94 0.43
CA GLU A 74 15.32 -13.55 -0.46
C GLU A 74 16.27 -14.48 0.30
N LYS A 75 16.81 -14.00 1.43
CA LYS A 75 17.72 -14.81 2.26
C LYS A 75 17.03 -16.05 2.81
N LEU A 76 15.79 -15.92 3.30
CA LEU A 76 15.05 -17.02 3.89
C LEU A 76 14.60 -18.06 2.84
N ALA A 77 14.12 -17.58 1.69
CA ALA A 77 13.63 -18.42 0.61
C ALA A 77 14.76 -19.06 -0.22
N ASN A 78 15.95 -18.45 -0.21
CA ASN A 78 17.08 -18.79 -1.10
C ASN A 78 16.70 -18.74 -2.59
N VAL A 79 15.79 -17.84 -2.96
CA VAL A 79 15.30 -17.56 -4.31
C VAL A 79 15.45 -16.07 -4.58
N SER A 80 15.80 -15.67 -5.80
CA SER A 80 15.96 -14.26 -6.14
C SER A 80 14.61 -13.55 -6.32
N TYR A 81 14.53 -12.29 -5.86
CA TYR A 81 13.40 -11.41 -6.10
C TYR A 81 13.05 -11.30 -7.59
N GLN A 82 14.07 -11.30 -8.46
CA GLN A 82 13.88 -11.18 -9.90
C GLN A 82 13.16 -12.39 -10.52
N GLU A 83 13.24 -13.56 -9.90
CA GLU A 83 12.60 -14.78 -10.39
C GLU A 83 11.09 -14.78 -10.13
N ASN A 84 10.62 -14.14 -9.04
CA ASN A 84 9.19 -14.10 -8.71
C ASN A 84 8.79 -12.78 -8.01
N LYS A 85 8.93 -11.67 -8.71
CA LYS A 85 8.62 -10.33 -8.18
C LYS A 85 7.22 -10.23 -7.54
N MET A 86 6.21 -10.86 -8.16
CA MET A 86 4.84 -10.78 -7.67
C MET A 86 4.69 -11.37 -6.27
N ALA A 87 5.21 -12.57 -6.04
CA ALA A 87 5.12 -13.22 -4.74
C ALA A 87 5.84 -12.41 -3.64
N TYR A 88 7.02 -11.89 -3.93
CA TYR A 88 7.76 -11.04 -2.99
C TYR A 88 7.03 -9.74 -2.65
N ARG A 89 6.42 -9.09 -3.64
CA ARG A 89 5.62 -7.88 -3.44
C ARG A 89 4.40 -8.14 -2.57
N VAL A 90 3.70 -9.26 -2.79
CA VAL A 90 2.58 -9.67 -1.95
C VAL A 90 3.02 -9.88 -0.51
N ILE A 91 4.13 -10.60 -0.28
CA ILE A 91 4.66 -10.82 1.07
C ILE A 91 5.06 -9.50 1.72
N ALA A 92 5.82 -8.66 1.02
CA ALA A 92 6.28 -7.39 1.56
C ALA A 92 5.11 -6.47 1.95
N TYR A 93 4.10 -6.37 1.11
CA TYR A 93 2.90 -5.57 1.38
C TYR A 93 2.10 -6.10 2.59
N HIS A 94 1.90 -7.42 2.68
CA HIS A 94 1.19 -7.99 3.82
C HIS A 94 1.96 -7.82 5.14
N ASN A 95 3.27 -7.95 5.12
CA ASN A 95 4.10 -7.72 6.31
C ASN A 95 4.07 -6.26 6.76
N GLU A 96 4.10 -5.32 5.85
CA GLU A 96 3.95 -3.88 6.16
C GLU A 96 2.59 -3.59 6.81
N GLN A 97 1.49 -4.13 6.26
CA GLN A 97 0.15 -3.97 6.83
C GLN A 97 0.02 -4.59 8.23
N LEU A 98 0.65 -5.72 8.46
CA LEU A 98 0.71 -6.34 9.78
C LEU A 98 1.51 -5.49 10.77
N PHE A 99 2.64 -4.95 10.34
CA PHE A 99 3.46 -4.06 11.14
C PHE A 99 2.65 -2.84 11.61
N LEU A 100 1.94 -2.18 10.72
CA LEU A 100 1.10 -1.03 11.06
C LEU A 100 -0.01 -1.40 12.06
N LYS A 101 -0.63 -2.58 11.91
CA LYS A 101 -1.66 -3.07 12.85
C LYS A 101 -1.14 -3.36 14.25
N PHE A 102 0.09 -3.87 14.37
CA PHE A 102 0.65 -4.35 15.63
C PHE A 102 1.64 -3.38 16.28
N SER A 103 2.04 -2.33 15.58
CA SER A 103 2.98 -1.31 16.07
C SER A 103 2.48 -0.57 17.33
N SER A 104 1.21 -0.69 17.66
CA SER A 104 0.65 -0.10 18.88
C SER A 104 0.86 -0.93 20.15
N LYS A 105 1.40 -2.15 20.08
CA LYS A 105 1.67 -3.01 21.24
C LYS A 105 2.87 -3.95 21.04
N HIS A 106 3.81 -3.87 21.92
CA HIS A 106 5.03 -4.61 22.25
C HIS A 106 5.17 -6.13 21.93
N ILE A 107 4.50 -6.67 20.90
CA ILE A 107 4.60 -8.11 20.54
C ILE A 107 5.34 -8.27 19.19
N HIS A 108 6.32 -7.44 18.97
CA HIS A 108 6.78 -7.09 17.64
C HIS A 108 7.68 -8.12 16.94
N ASP A 109 8.67 -8.68 17.59
CA ASP A 109 9.71 -9.43 16.88
C ASP A 109 9.34 -10.90 16.59
N LEU A 110 8.73 -11.58 17.54
CA LEU A 110 8.47 -13.02 17.40
C LEU A 110 7.35 -13.33 16.40
N HIS A 111 6.28 -12.54 16.44
CA HIS A 111 5.13 -12.76 15.55
C HIS A 111 5.47 -12.43 14.10
N TYR A 112 6.24 -11.38 13.88
CA TYR A 112 6.76 -11.01 12.56
C TYR A 112 7.61 -12.13 11.96
N GLN A 113 8.55 -12.69 12.73
CA GLN A 113 9.41 -13.78 12.28
C GLN A 113 8.62 -15.04 11.95
N ILE A 114 7.60 -15.39 12.75
CA ILE A 114 6.75 -16.56 12.50
C ILE A 114 5.93 -16.38 11.21
N MET A 115 5.30 -15.22 11.01
CA MET A 115 4.50 -14.92 9.83
C MET A 115 5.36 -14.93 8.56
N LEU A 116 6.52 -14.30 8.62
CA LEU A 116 7.47 -14.27 7.50
C LEU A 116 7.91 -15.70 7.15
N HIS A 117 8.23 -16.51 8.15
CA HIS A 117 8.63 -17.91 7.94
C HIS A 117 7.52 -18.75 7.30
N GLN A 118 6.28 -18.60 7.72
CA GLN A 118 5.13 -19.30 7.13
C GLN A 118 4.89 -18.89 5.67
N GLN A 119 5.01 -17.61 5.35
CA GLN A 119 4.86 -17.13 3.97
C GLN A 119 5.98 -17.61 3.06
N VAL A 120 7.20 -17.68 3.56
CA VAL A 120 8.34 -18.25 2.83
C VAL A 120 8.14 -19.74 2.58
N GLN A 121 7.64 -20.51 3.55
CA GLN A 121 7.34 -21.92 3.36
C GLN A 121 6.26 -22.17 2.29
N MET A 122 5.23 -21.31 2.23
CA MET A 122 4.22 -21.39 1.16
C MET A 122 4.81 -21.11 -0.22
N LEU A 123 5.75 -20.18 -0.33
CA LEU A 123 6.48 -19.94 -1.59
C LEU A 123 7.29 -21.15 -2.02
N GLN A 124 8.04 -21.77 -1.12
CA GLN A 124 8.84 -22.95 -1.41
C GLN A 124 7.96 -24.13 -1.82
N SER A 125 6.85 -24.37 -1.12
CA SER A 125 5.93 -25.47 -1.47
C SER A 125 5.20 -25.26 -2.81
N GLY A 126 4.97 -24.02 -3.23
CA GLY A 126 4.41 -23.69 -4.55
C GLY A 126 5.42 -23.87 -5.70
N TYR A 127 6.71 -23.79 -5.42
CA TYR A 127 7.79 -24.02 -6.39
C TYR A 127 8.02 -25.51 -6.66
N ASP A 128 7.86 -26.35 -5.63
CA ASP A 128 8.05 -27.81 -5.75
C ASP A 128 6.91 -28.53 -6.51
N GLN A 129 5.85 -27.81 -6.89
CA GLN A 129 4.71 -28.35 -7.64
C GLN A 129 4.69 -27.97 -9.13
N GLN A 130 5.67 -27.26 -9.64
CA GLN A 130 5.88 -26.94 -11.06
C GLN A 130 7.06 -27.72 -11.65
#